data_e05f2d6a118f28ff82ec440fe2695544
#
_entry.id   e05f2d6a118f28ff82ec440fe2695544
#
_cell.length_a   1.000
_cell.length_b   1.000
_cell.length_c   1.000
_cell.angle_alpha   90.00
_cell.angle_beta   90.00
_cell.angle_gamma   90.00
#
_symmetry.space_group_name_H-M   'P 1'
#
loop_
_entity.id
_entity.type
_entity.pdbx_description
1 polymer ?
#
loop_
_entity_poly.entity_id
_entity_poly.type
_entity_poly.pdbx_seq_one_letter_code
_entity_poly.pdbx_strand_id
1 'polypeptide(L)'
;MSGYHFLFVPGPSNVPAAVQQAIHCPMEDHRNPTIPDLIQPITQDLKKILRTETGKVVFFPSSGTGCWEAALQSTLNVGDKVLGASFGQFSYLWLDMCKRLQFEPITMEAVSYTHLTLPTICSV
;
A
#
# COMPACT_ATOMS: atom_id res chain seq x y z
N MET A 1 21.00 0.01 -31.11
CA MET A 1 19.77 0.72 -30.70
C MET A 1 19.31 0.09 -29.39
N SER A 2 19.38 0.81 -28.30
CA SER A 2 18.81 0.32 -27.05
C SER A 2 17.30 0.61 -27.09
N GLY A 3 16.49 -0.45 -27.17
CA GLY A 3 15.03 -0.33 -27.04
C GLY A 3 14.62 0.03 -25.61
N TYR A 4 13.34 0.36 -25.40
CA TYR A 4 12.80 0.52 -24.08
C TYR A 4 12.91 -0.80 -23.30
N HIS A 5 13.55 -0.77 -22.15
CA HIS A 5 13.59 -1.91 -21.23
C HIS A 5 12.35 -1.84 -20.33
N PHE A 6 11.49 -2.84 -20.38
CA PHE A 6 10.35 -2.98 -19.50
C PHE A 6 10.74 -3.86 -18.30
N LEU A 7 10.40 -3.40 -17.11
CA LEU A 7 10.60 -4.13 -15.87
C LEU A 7 9.35 -4.96 -15.57
N PHE A 8 9.49 -6.28 -15.55
CA PHE A 8 8.42 -7.23 -15.18
C PHE A 8 8.67 -7.79 -13.78
N VAL A 9 8.80 -6.88 -12.81
CA VAL A 9 9.07 -7.21 -11.41
C VAL A 9 8.09 -6.44 -10.51
N PRO A 10 7.83 -6.91 -9.28
CA PRO A 10 6.96 -6.19 -8.34
C PRO A 10 7.45 -4.77 -7.99
N GLY A 11 8.73 -4.52 -8.18
CA GLY A 11 9.40 -3.23 -7.99
C GLY A 11 10.93 -3.41 -8.11
N PRO A 12 11.64 -2.39 -8.58
CA PRO A 12 11.14 -1.12 -9.15
C PRO A 12 10.39 -1.34 -10.47
N SER A 13 9.46 -0.44 -10.81
CA SER A 13 8.71 -0.47 -12.06
C SER A 13 9.03 0.73 -12.96
N ASN A 14 8.66 0.63 -14.23
CA ASN A 14 8.83 1.75 -15.15
C ASN A 14 7.92 2.91 -14.74
N VAL A 15 8.48 4.11 -14.64
CA VAL A 15 7.74 5.33 -14.35
C VAL A 15 7.34 5.99 -15.67
N PRO A 16 6.06 6.35 -15.88
CA PRO A 16 5.64 7.05 -17.09
C PRO A 16 6.40 8.37 -17.30
N ALA A 17 6.71 8.71 -18.56
CA ALA A 17 7.51 9.89 -18.88
C ALA A 17 6.93 11.20 -18.30
N ALA A 18 5.60 11.35 -18.33
CA ALA A 18 4.94 12.52 -17.75
C ALA A 18 5.18 12.66 -16.24
N VAL A 19 5.22 11.52 -15.52
CA VAL A 19 5.50 11.51 -14.08
C VAL A 19 6.97 11.83 -13.83
N GLN A 20 7.89 11.27 -14.64
CA GLN A 20 9.32 11.60 -14.55
C GLN A 20 9.57 13.09 -14.78
N GLN A 21 8.92 13.69 -15.78
CA GLN A 21 9.01 15.12 -16.03
C GLN A 21 8.47 15.97 -14.88
N ALA A 22 7.37 15.55 -14.25
CA ALA A 22 6.80 16.25 -13.11
C ALA A 22 7.69 16.17 -11.85
N ILE A 23 8.47 15.10 -11.70
CA ILE A 23 9.45 14.95 -10.59
C ILE A 23 10.66 15.90 -10.78
N HIS A 24 10.96 16.31 -12.01
CA HIS A 24 12.04 17.23 -12.33
C HIS A 24 11.71 18.68 -11.95
N CYS A 25 11.26 18.91 -10.73
CA CYS A 25 11.03 20.24 -10.17
C CYS A 25 12.18 20.63 -9.24
N PRO A 26 12.56 21.92 -9.18
CA PRO A 26 13.46 22.41 -8.15
C PRO A 26 12.91 22.11 -6.76
N MET A 27 13.82 21.86 -5.82
CA MET A 27 13.43 21.69 -4.42
C MET A 27 12.92 23.03 -3.88
N GLU A 28 11.79 22.97 -3.18
CA GLU A 28 11.18 24.12 -2.53
C GLU A 28 11.18 23.93 -1.00
N ASP A 29 11.17 25.06 -0.29
CA ASP A 29 11.00 25.06 1.15
C ASP A 29 9.56 24.60 1.49
N HIS A 30 9.43 23.58 2.30
CA HIS A 30 8.14 23.06 2.77
C HIS A 30 7.27 24.12 3.52
N ARG A 31 7.86 25.26 3.92
CA ARG A 31 7.18 26.40 4.53
C ARG A 31 6.77 27.45 3.51
N ASN A 32 7.06 27.24 2.23
CA ASN A 32 6.66 28.16 1.19
C ASN A 32 5.11 28.31 1.22
N PRO A 33 4.58 29.55 1.27
CA PRO A 33 3.15 29.82 1.34
C PRO A 33 2.37 29.31 0.11
N THR A 34 3.04 28.97 -0.98
CA THR A 34 2.42 28.38 -2.19
C THR A 34 2.23 26.87 -2.10
N ILE A 35 2.82 26.18 -1.14
CA ILE A 35 2.68 24.71 -0.97
C ILE A 35 1.21 24.29 -0.80
N PRO A 36 0.36 25.00 -0.04
CA PRO A 36 -1.06 24.67 0.03
C PRO A 36 -1.77 24.69 -1.32
N ASP A 37 -1.41 25.59 -2.23
CA ASP A 37 -2.01 25.69 -3.57
C ASP A 37 -1.69 24.45 -4.42
N LEU A 38 -0.55 23.82 -4.19
CA LEU A 38 -0.18 22.54 -4.80
C LEU A 38 -0.92 21.36 -4.14
N ILE A 39 -1.00 21.33 -2.82
CA ILE A 39 -1.51 20.17 -2.06
C ILE A 39 -3.04 20.09 -2.08
N GLN A 40 -3.75 21.21 -2.08
CA GLN A 40 -5.21 21.20 -2.02
C GLN A 40 -5.86 20.50 -3.23
N PRO A 41 -5.49 20.77 -4.49
CA PRO A 41 -6.04 20.07 -5.65
C PRO A 41 -5.77 18.56 -5.58
N ILE A 42 -4.55 18.15 -5.20
CA ILE A 42 -4.16 16.76 -5.05
C ILE A 42 -5.05 16.07 -4.01
N THR A 43 -5.29 16.72 -2.87
CA THR A 43 -6.16 16.21 -1.82
C THR A 43 -7.59 15.99 -2.31
N GLN A 44 -8.13 16.92 -3.08
CA GLN A 44 -9.49 16.79 -3.65
C GLN A 44 -9.58 15.67 -4.69
N ASP A 45 -8.58 15.52 -5.53
CA ASP A 45 -8.56 14.45 -6.52
C ASP A 45 -8.37 13.08 -5.87
N LEU A 46 -7.56 12.97 -4.82
CA LEU A 46 -7.45 11.73 -4.05
C LEU A 46 -8.76 11.34 -3.36
N LYS A 47 -9.55 12.28 -2.87
CA LYS A 47 -10.90 11.98 -2.36
C LYS A 47 -11.78 11.29 -3.40
N LYS A 48 -11.73 11.75 -4.66
CA LYS A 48 -12.48 11.13 -5.77
C LYS A 48 -12.00 9.69 -6.02
N ILE A 49 -10.69 9.46 -6.03
CA ILE A 49 -10.09 8.12 -6.19
C ILE A 49 -10.48 7.20 -5.04
N LEU A 50 -10.42 7.70 -3.80
CA LEU A 50 -10.78 6.98 -2.59
C LEU A 50 -12.30 6.89 -2.36
N ARG A 51 -13.11 7.49 -3.24
CA ARG A 51 -14.58 7.52 -3.18
C ARG A 51 -15.11 7.97 -1.81
N THR A 52 -14.54 9.05 -1.27
CA THR A 52 -14.97 9.64 0.00
C THR A 52 -15.23 11.14 -0.14
N GLU A 53 -16.34 11.61 0.38
CA GLU A 53 -16.67 13.04 0.43
C GLU A 53 -16.25 13.66 1.76
N THR A 54 -16.45 12.92 2.85
CA THR A 54 -16.25 13.41 4.22
C THR A 54 -14.88 13.06 4.80
N GLY A 55 -14.20 12.05 4.25
CA GLY A 55 -12.89 11.61 4.72
C GLY A 55 -11.83 12.71 4.61
N LYS A 56 -10.89 12.70 5.55
CA LYS A 56 -9.69 13.55 5.48
C LYS A 56 -8.55 12.77 4.86
N VAL A 57 -7.89 13.37 3.86
CA VAL A 57 -6.70 12.82 3.24
C VAL A 57 -5.48 13.42 3.91
N VAL A 58 -4.58 12.56 4.37
CA VAL A 58 -3.32 12.96 5.00
C VAL A 58 -2.18 12.24 4.30
N PHE A 59 -1.09 12.94 4.01
CA PHE A 59 0.08 12.40 3.35
C PHE A 59 1.15 12.05 4.38
N PHE A 60 1.60 10.79 4.37
CA PHE A 60 2.73 10.33 5.16
C PHE A 60 3.81 9.80 4.24
N PRO A 61 5.01 10.38 4.23
CA PRO A 61 6.14 9.81 3.50
C PRO A 61 6.53 8.49 4.17
N SER A 62 6.30 7.39 3.47
CA SER A 62 6.56 6.04 3.96
C SER A 62 6.69 5.03 2.83
N SER A 63 6.99 3.79 3.16
CA SER A 63 6.93 2.63 2.27
C SER A 63 5.57 1.91 2.38
N GLY A 64 5.33 0.90 1.52
CA GLY A 64 4.16 0.02 1.63
C GLY A 64 4.04 -0.64 3.00
N THR A 65 5.14 -0.91 3.68
CA THR A 65 5.15 -1.47 5.05
C THR A 65 4.51 -0.52 6.06
N GLY A 66 4.76 0.79 5.94
CA GLY A 66 4.09 1.77 6.80
C GLY A 66 2.59 1.87 6.52
N CYS A 67 2.15 1.63 5.26
CA CYS A 67 0.72 1.54 4.95
C CYS A 67 0.07 0.33 5.61
N TRP A 68 0.76 -0.81 5.71
CA TRP A 68 0.28 -1.98 6.44
C TRP A 68 0.08 -1.68 7.92
N GLU A 69 1.06 -1.06 8.54
CA GLU A 69 0.99 -0.67 9.95
C GLU A 69 -0.18 0.29 10.19
N ALA A 70 -0.31 1.31 9.35
CA ALA A 70 -1.40 2.26 9.44
C ALA A 70 -2.77 1.59 9.29
N ALA A 71 -2.93 0.65 8.35
CA ALA A 71 -4.18 -0.09 8.15
C ALA A 71 -4.53 -0.94 9.38
N LEU A 72 -3.56 -1.70 9.89
CA LEU A 72 -3.77 -2.58 11.05
C LEU A 72 -4.13 -1.78 12.31
N GLN A 73 -3.35 -0.75 12.64
CA GLN A 73 -3.57 0.04 13.86
C GLN A 73 -4.83 0.93 13.79
N SER A 74 -5.27 1.30 12.59
CA SER A 74 -6.48 2.12 12.43
C SER A 74 -7.77 1.31 12.49
N THR A 75 -7.72 -0.02 12.31
CA THR A 75 -8.90 -0.86 12.16
C THR A 75 -9.06 -1.92 13.23
N LEU A 76 -8.00 -2.24 13.95
CA LEU A 76 -7.93 -3.36 14.89
C LEU A 76 -7.49 -2.92 16.28
N ASN A 77 -7.87 -3.71 17.29
CA ASN A 77 -7.42 -3.59 18.65
C ASN A 77 -6.43 -4.70 19.00
N VAL A 78 -5.64 -4.49 20.02
CA VAL A 78 -4.75 -5.52 20.58
C VAL A 78 -5.53 -6.81 20.88
N GLY A 79 -5.04 -7.94 20.43
CA GLY A 79 -5.68 -9.24 20.55
C GLY A 79 -6.67 -9.61 19.45
N ASP A 80 -6.98 -8.70 18.51
CA ASP A 80 -7.84 -9.02 17.38
C ASP A 80 -7.18 -10.04 16.45
N LYS A 81 -7.99 -10.90 15.84
CA LYS A 81 -7.54 -11.96 14.94
C LYS A 81 -7.39 -11.46 13.51
N VAL A 82 -6.25 -11.75 12.90
CA VAL A 82 -5.94 -11.38 11.52
C VAL A 82 -5.68 -12.63 10.70
N LEU A 83 -6.55 -12.92 9.73
CA LEU A 83 -6.32 -14.02 8.79
C LEU A 83 -5.31 -13.58 7.72
N GLY A 84 -4.24 -14.35 7.55
CA GLY A 84 -3.22 -14.11 6.55
C GLY A 84 -2.75 -15.40 5.89
N ALA A 85 -2.54 -15.33 4.57
CA ALA A 85 -2.04 -16.45 3.80
C ALA A 85 -0.51 -16.33 3.63
N SER A 86 0.23 -17.39 3.94
CA SER A 86 1.70 -17.42 3.84
C SER A 86 2.13 -17.97 2.49
N PHE A 87 2.30 -17.09 1.50
CA PHE A 87 2.69 -17.44 0.13
C PHE A 87 4.08 -16.91 -0.29
N GLY A 88 4.80 -16.25 0.61
CA GLY A 88 6.11 -15.70 0.29
C GLY A 88 6.54 -14.60 1.26
N GLN A 89 7.63 -13.92 0.92
CA GLN A 89 8.31 -12.98 1.82
C GLN A 89 7.39 -11.86 2.34
N PHE A 90 6.58 -11.25 1.47
CA PHE A 90 5.72 -10.15 1.90
C PHE A 90 4.58 -10.59 2.83
N SER A 91 4.00 -11.74 2.58
CA SER A 91 2.97 -12.27 3.47
C SER A 91 3.56 -12.69 4.83
N TYR A 92 4.77 -13.21 4.84
CA TYR A 92 5.51 -13.47 6.07
C TYR A 92 5.75 -12.17 6.88
N LEU A 93 6.22 -11.12 6.22
CA LEU A 93 6.45 -9.81 6.87
C LEU A 93 5.14 -9.19 7.40
N TRP A 94 4.02 -9.37 6.69
CA TRP A 94 2.70 -8.95 7.14
C TRP A 94 2.29 -9.67 8.44
N LEU A 95 2.41 -11.00 8.47
CA LEU A 95 2.08 -11.81 9.64
C LEU A 95 2.99 -11.51 10.84
N ASP A 96 4.28 -11.28 10.59
CA ASP A 96 5.24 -10.86 11.61
C ASP A 96 4.90 -9.48 12.18
N MET A 97 4.49 -8.54 11.34
CA MET A 97 4.00 -7.23 11.79
C MET A 97 2.76 -7.38 12.68
N CYS A 98 1.80 -8.23 12.32
CA CYS A 98 0.63 -8.50 13.15
C CYS A 98 1.04 -8.98 14.56
N LYS A 99 1.99 -9.89 14.66
CA LYS A 99 2.52 -10.37 15.95
C LYS A 99 3.17 -9.25 16.75
N ARG A 100 4.01 -8.44 16.11
CA ARG A 100 4.69 -7.31 16.77
C ARG A 100 3.73 -6.25 17.28
N LEU A 101 2.62 -6.04 16.58
CA LEU A 101 1.54 -5.14 16.97
C LEU A 101 0.54 -5.78 17.95
N GLN A 102 0.85 -6.98 18.45
CA GLN A 102 0.04 -7.71 19.43
C GLN A 102 -1.34 -8.13 18.93
N PHE A 103 -1.48 -8.35 17.62
CA PHE A 103 -2.63 -9.04 17.04
C PHE A 103 -2.39 -10.55 17.03
N GLU A 104 -3.46 -11.33 16.87
CA GLU A 104 -3.40 -12.80 16.76
C GLU A 104 -3.48 -13.24 15.29
N PRO A 105 -2.36 -13.44 14.57
CA PRO A 105 -2.41 -13.89 13.20
C PRO A 105 -2.81 -15.36 13.10
N ILE A 106 -3.87 -15.62 12.32
CA ILE A 106 -4.25 -16.94 11.87
C ILE A 106 -3.62 -17.18 10.51
N THR A 107 -2.65 -18.08 10.43
CA THR A 107 -1.89 -18.31 9.21
C THR A 107 -2.52 -19.46 8.41
N MET A 108 -2.84 -19.17 7.15
CA MET A 108 -3.12 -20.19 6.15
C MET A 108 -1.82 -20.50 5.40
N GLU A 109 -1.30 -21.71 5.58
CA GLU A 109 -0.12 -22.14 4.83
C GLU A 109 -0.54 -22.65 3.45
N ALA A 110 0.12 -22.11 2.40
CA ALA A 110 -0.02 -22.68 1.07
C ALA A 110 0.89 -23.90 0.95
N VAL A 111 0.30 -25.04 0.70
CA VAL A 111 1.03 -26.22 0.23
C VAL A 111 1.10 -26.17 -1.29
N SER A 112 2.18 -26.70 -1.86
CA SER A 112 2.52 -26.59 -3.30
C SER A 112 1.45 -27.11 -4.28
N TYR A 113 0.42 -27.76 -3.80
CA TYR A 113 -0.71 -28.31 -4.56
C TYR A 113 -2.08 -27.68 -4.19
N THR A 114 -2.11 -26.63 -3.38
CA THR A 114 -3.38 -25.97 -2.99
C THR A 114 -3.81 -25.02 -4.08
N HIS A 115 -4.84 -25.38 -4.84
CA HIS A 115 -5.57 -24.46 -5.70
C HIS A 115 -6.71 -23.83 -4.91
N LEU A 116 -6.57 -22.56 -4.57
CA LEU A 116 -7.69 -21.75 -4.06
C LEU A 116 -8.59 -21.39 -5.24
N THR A 117 -9.63 -22.16 -5.49
CA THR A 117 -10.65 -21.82 -6.47
C THR A 117 -11.80 -21.07 -5.81
N LEU A 118 -12.40 -20.11 -6.51
CA LEU A 118 -13.56 -19.36 -6.03
C LEU A 118 -14.69 -20.25 -5.48
N PRO A 119 -15.04 -21.41 -6.05
CA PRO A 119 -16.03 -22.32 -5.49
C PRO A 119 -15.67 -22.90 -4.11
N THR A 120 -14.39 -23.02 -3.81
CA THR A 120 -13.93 -23.54 -2.51
C THR A 120 -14.06 -22.50 -1.41
N ILE A 121 -14.08 -21.22 -1.76
CA ILE A 121 -14.28 -20.10 -0.82
C ILE A 121 -15.76 -19.94 -0.45
N CYS A 122 -16.66 -20.36 -1.33
CA CYS A 122 -18.11 -20.26 -1.10
C CYS A 122 -18.72 -21.47 -0.34
N SER A 123 -17.91 -22.41 0.10
CA SER A 123 -18.37 -23.64 0.78
C SER A 123 -18.14 -23.62 2.30
N VAL A 124 -17.95 -22.43 2.88
CA VAL A 124 -17.81 -22.22 4.32
C VAL A 124 -19.03 -21.55 4.88
#